data_867ac77327eb5fc6ab05cdba998cec21
#
_entry.id   867ac77327eb5fc6ab05cdba998cec21
#
_cell.length_a   1.000
_cell.length_b   1.000
_cell.length_c   1.000
_cell.angle_alpha   90.00
_cell.angle_beta   90.00
_cell.angle_gamma   90.00
#
_symmetry.space_group_name_H-M   'P 1'
#
loop_
_entity.id
_entity.type
_entity.pdbx_description
1 polymer ?
#
loop_
_entity_poly.entity_id
_entity_poly.type
_entity_poly.pdbx_seq_one_letter_code
_entity_poly.pdbx_strand_id
1 'polypeptide(L)'
;MKFFLRMCFLFLILSGCTKKAIIYDMPTEDLFKISKDAFDNKKYGPAIDGFKKLVFEHPGSEYIDEAQFFLAESYLNTKDYENAVVEYRFLIENFPESPYLDDASYRLGFAYFAASPPYYLEQTKTEDALKIIKKFVVQFPESEWIGEARKVEKKCFDKLSRKELENGKLYFKLERFNSAEIYFLDILKSYPSSHYIDETKYTLALCYQKQSKNEEAKSLLQELLDTKGRFAEKAKKQLGKLR
;
A
#
# COMPACT_ATOMS: atom_id res chain seq x y z
N MET A 1 78.66 17.63 2.90
CA MET A 1 78.17 18.84 3.53
C MET A 1 77.06 19.44 2.64
N LYS A 2 75.84 18.91 2.72
CA LYS A 2 74.65 19.48 2.06
C LYS A 2 73.45 19.27 2.99
N PHE A 3 72.98 20.39 3.54
CA PHE A 3 71.80 20.46 4.37
C PHE A 3 70.56 20.25 3.49
N PHE A 4 69.77 19.23 3.77
CA PHE A 4 68.47 19.02 3.18
C PHE A 4 67.41 19.58 4.17
N LEU A 5 66.87 20.73 3.82
CA LEU A 5 65.73 21.36 4.48
C LEU A 5 64.47 20.61 4.10
N ARG A 6 63.96 19.79 5.02
CA ARG A 6 62.63 19.12 4.90
C ARG A 6 61.58 20.12 5.34
N MET A 7 60.86 20.67 4.36
CA MET A 7 59.65 21.45 4.55
C MET A 7 58.49 20.51 4.86
N CYS A 8 58.09 20.40 6.13
CA CYS A 8 56.87 19.74 6.54
C CYS A 8 55.65 20.56 6.11
N PHE A 9 54.96 20.09 5.07
CA PHE A 9 53.62 20.56 4.73
C PHE A 9 52.64 20.05 5.75
N LEU A 10 52.21 20.92 6.66
CA LEU A 10 51.18 20.66 7.66
C LEU A 10 49.84 20.69 6.93
N PHE A 11 49.30 19.51 6.59
CA PHE A 11 47.92 19.35 6.10
C PHE A 11 47.00 19.60 7.30
N LEU A 12 46.45 20.80 7.41
CA LEU A 12 45.31 21.08 8.29
C LEU A 12 44.08 20.41 7.71
N ILE A 13 43.79 19.20 8.23
CA ILE A 13 42.51 18.54 8.06
C ILE A 13 41.50 19.34 8.90
N LEU A 14 40.76 20.22 8.25
CA LEU A 14 39.55 20.82 8.78
C LEU A 14 38.52 19.71 8.94
N SER A 15 38.59 18.97 10.05
CA SER A 15 37.49 18.14 10.52
C SER A 15 36.30 19.06 10.80
N GLY A 16 35.41 19.15 9.82
CA GLY A 16 34.10 19.76 10.00
C GLY A 16 33.34 18.93 11.05
N CYS A 17 33.53 19.23 12.31
CA CYS A 17 32.57 18.83 13.34
C CYS A 17 31.24 19.47 12.99
N THR A 18 30.37 18.73 12.31
CA THR A 18 28.94 19.02 12.34
C THR A 18 28.55 18.99 13.81
N LYS A 19 28.37 20.18 14.40
CA LYS A 19 27.78 20.29 15.74
C LYS A 19 26.45 19.58 15.69
N LYS A 20 26.35 18.35 16.23
CA LYS A 20 25.08 17.80 16.67
C LYS A 20 24.53 18.85 17.63
N ALA A 21 23.51 19.56 17.24
CA ALA A 21 22.83 20.49 18.11
C ALA A 21 22.41 19.69 19.33
N ILE A 22 22.87 20.10 20.51
CA ILE A 22 22.50 19.49 21.79
C ILE A 22 21.05 19.91 21.99
N ILE A 23 20.12 19.02 21.64
CA ILE A 23 18.66 19.22 21.72
C ILE A 23 18.19 18.91 23.18
N TYR A 24 19.04 19.10 24.18
CA TYR A 24 18.68 18.98 25.59
C TYR A 24 18.03 20.29 26.02
N ASP A 25 16.76 20.21 26.45
CA ASP A 25 15.99 21.31 27.04
C ASP A 25 15.45 22.39 26.05
N MET A 26 15.05 21.97 24.84
CA MET A 26 14.42 22.87 23.86
C MET A 26 12.91 22.95 24.12
N PRO A 27 12.28 24.16 24.09
CA PRO A 27 10.83 24.29 24.14
C PRO A 27 10.14 23.43 23.06
N THR A 28 8.99 22.85 23.39
CA THR A 28 8.26 21.96 22.47
C THR A 28 7.89 22.60 21.13
N GLU A 29 7.55 23.90 21.15
CA GLU A 29 7.28 24.71 19.95
C GLU A 29 8.51 24.78 19.02
N ASP A 30 9.68 25.07 19.58
CA ASP A 30 10.92 25.15 18.78
C ASP A 30 11.33 23.79 18.23
N LEU A 31 11.16 22.73 19.06
CA LEU A 31 11.44 21.36 18.63
C LEU A 31 10.50 20.94 17.48
N PHE A 32 9.19 21.24 17.62
CA PHE A 32 8.22 20.97 16.54
C PHE A 32 8.58 21.73 15.27
N LYS A 33 8.84 23.04 15.36
CA LYS A 33 9.19 23.89 14.22
C LYS A 33 10.42 23.40 13.48
N ILE A 34 11.49 23.06 14.19
CA ILE A 34 12.74 22.55 13.58
C ILE A 34 12.48 21.21 12.90
N SER A 35 11.69 20.34 13.54
CA SER A 35 11.34 19.03 12.96
C SER A 35 10.48 19.17 11.70
N LYS A 36 9.52 20.11 11.75
CA LYS A 36 8.66 20.43 10.60
C LYS A 36 9.45 21.06 9.46
N ASP A 37 10.36 21.99 9.75
CA ASP A 37 11.27 22.56 8.75
C ASP A 37 12.15 21.47 8.10
N ALA A 38 12.63 20.51 8.88
CA ALA A 38 13.38 19.38 8.35
C ALA A 38 12.51 18.51 7.42
N PHE A 39 11.27 18.22 7.81
CA PHE A 39 10.31 17.49 6.99
C PHE A 39 10.01 18.22 5.66
N ASP A 40 9.69 19.51 5.71
CA ASP A 40 9.34 20.32 4.54
C ASP A 40 10.52 20.44 3.57
N ASN A 41 11.75 20.43 4.08
CA ASN A 41 12.98 20.34 3.30
C ASN A 41 13.38 18.91 2.90
N LYS A 42 12.47 17.91 3.08
CA LYS A 42 12.67 16.50 2.75
C LYS A 42 13.86 15.84 3.47
N LYS A 43 14.29 16.41 4.59
CA LYS A 43 15.30 15.85 5.49
C LYS A 43 14.64 14.92 6.49
N TYR A 44 14.09 13.81 6.00
CA TYR A 44 13.24 12.93 6.80
C TYR A 44 13.95 12.28 8.00
N GLY A 45 15.24 11.98 7.92
CA GLY A 45 16.01 11.46 9.06
C GLY A 45 15.99 12.42 10.27
N PRO A 46 16.49 13.66 10.12
CA PRO A 46 16.36 14.69 11.17
C PRO A 46 14.90 14.95 11.62
N ALA A 47 13.93 14.91 10.71
CA ALA A 47 12.52 15.06 11.05
C ALA A 47 12.03 13.91 11.96
N ILE A 48 12.37 12.66 11.63
CA ILE A 48 12.07 11.49 12.46
C ILE A 48 12.66 11.64 13.86
N ASP A 49 13.92 12.01 13.97
CA ASP A 49 14.60 12.18 15.26
C ASP A 49 13.91 13.26 16.12
N GLY A 50 13.55 14.38 15.51
CA GLY A 50 12.87 15.48 16.20
C GLY A 50 11.44 15.16 16.61
N PHE A 51 10.61 14.62 15.69
CA PHE A 51 9.24 14.24 16.04
C PHE A 51 9.19 13.09 17.04
N LYS A 52 10.08 12.09 16.95
CA LYS A 52 10.22 11.05 17.97
C LYS A 52 10.48 11.65 19.35
N LYS A 53 11.44 12.57 19.43
CA LYS A 53 11.75 13.21 20.70
C LYS A 53 10.52 13.92 21.26
N LEU A 54 9.77 14.65 20.43
CA LEU A 54 8.55 15.34 20.85
C LEU A 54 7.50 14.34 21.36
N VAL A 55 7.23 13.31 20.61
CA VAL A 55 6.20 12.30 20.94
C VAL A 55 6.54 11.56 22.24
N PHE A 56 7.82 11.19 22.46
CA PHE A 56 8.21 10.39 23.62
C PHE A 56 8.51 11.21 24.85
N GLU A 57 9.12 12.40 24.72
CA GLU A 57 9.53 13.21 25.86
C GLU A 57 8.47 14.24 26.26
N HIS A 58 7.55 14.60 25.37
CA HIS A 58 6.54 15.64 25.57
C HIS A 58 5.11 15.19 25.20
N PRO A 59 4.60 14.08 25.75
CA PRO A 59 3.30 13.51 25.36
C PRO A 59 2.09 14.42 25.71
N GLY A 60 2.28 15.45 26.54
CA GLY A 60 1.26 16.45 26.87
C GLY A 60 1.36 17.74 26.04
N SER A 61 2.18 17.77 25.00
CA SER A 61 2.31 18.93 24.12
C SER A 61 1.05 19.15 23.29
N GLU A 62 0.72 20.41 23.02
CA GLU A 62 -0.33 20.78 22.06
C GLU A 62 -0.03 20.36 20.61
N TYR A 63 1.24 20.07 20.30
CA TYR A 63 1.70 19.59 18.99
C TYR A 63 1.74 18.07 18.86
N ILE A 64 1.23 17.32 19.85
CA ILE A 64 1.48 15.88 19.95
C ILE A 64 0.89 15.08 18.77
N ASP A 65 -0.35 15.35 18.40
CA ASP A 65 -1.03 14.64 17.30
C ASP A 65 -0.47 15.05 15.92
N GLU A 66 -0.16 16.34 15.73
CA GLU A 66 0.50 16.82 14.52
C GLU A 66 1.92 16.23 14.39
N ALA A 67 2.70 16.20 15.48
CA ALA A 67 4.02 15.58 15.50
C ALA A 67 3.95 14.08 15.21
N GLN A 68 2.95 13.39 15.75
CA GLN A 68 2.67 11.99 15.48
C GLN A 68 2.36 11.74 14.00
N PHE A 69 1.53 12.61 13.39
CA PHE A 69 1.23 12.55 11.97
C PHE A 69 2.48 12.73 11.10
N PHE A 70 3.28 13.79 11.35
CA PHE A 70 4.49 14.04 10.56
C PHE A 70 5.62 13.02 10.83
N LEU A 71 5.64 12.38 11.99
CA LEU A 71 6.51 11.22 12.24
C LEU A 71 6.14 10.08 11.29
N ALA A 72 4.87 9.73 11.21
CA ALA A 72 4.36 8.70 10.30
C ALA A 72 4.63 9.05 8.82
N GLU A 73 4.37 10.31 8.42
CA GLU A 73 4.66 10.81 7.07
C GLU A 73 6.16 10.75 6.75
N SER A 74 7.02 11.02 7.72
CA SER A 74 8.48 10.93 7.55
C SER A 74 8.92 9.49 7.27
N TYR A 75 8.37 8.52 7.99
CA TYR A 75 8.61 7.11 7.72
C TYR A 75 8.05 6.66 6.37
N LEU A 76 6.85 7.13 6.01
CA LEU A 76 6.26 6.83 4.71
C LEU A 76 7.14 7.32 3.55
N ASN A 77 7.65 8.54 3.66
CA ASN A 77 8.52 9.15 2.65
C ASN A 77 9.90 8.49 2.55
N THR A 78 10.42 7.90 3.63
CA THR A 78 11.63 7.08 3.61
C THR A 78 11.37 5.63 3.16
N LYS A 79 10.10 5.28 2.86
CA LYS A 79 9.63 3.93 2.52
C LYS A 79 9.78 2.93 3.67
N ASP A 80 9.92 3.40 4.88
CA ASP A 80 9.84 2.58 6.09
C ASP A 80 8.36 2.37 6.45
N TYR A 81 7.70 1.57 5.64
CA TYR A 81 6.26 1.38 5.71
C TYR A 81 5.82 0.69 7.02
N GLU A 82 6.68 -0.13 7.60
CA GLU A 82 6.38 -0.82 8.87
C GLU A 82 6.24 0.19 10.02
N ASN A 83 7.20 1.10 10.16
CA ASN A 83 7.13 2.15 11.16
C ASN A 83 6.01 3.16 10.83
N ALA A 84 5.80 3.51 9.56
CA ALA A 84 4.68 4.36 9.15
C ALA A 84 3.32 3.78 9.60
N VAL A 85 3.11 2.47 9.41
CA VAL A 85 1.90 1.76 9.87
C VAL A 85 1.71 1.87 11.38
N VAL A 86 2.78 1.71 12.16
CA VAL A 86 2.73 1.80 13.62
C VAL A 86 2.30 3.20 14.05
N GLU A 87 2.93 4.24 13.50
CA GLU A 87 2.70 5.62 13.92
C GLU A 87 1.32 6.15 13.46
N TYR A 88 0.85 5.83 12.23
CA TYR A 88 -0.52 6.18 11.83
C TYR A 88 -1.57 5.48 12.68
N ARG A 89 -1.37 4.19 12.99
CA ARG A 89 -2.30 3.47 13.85
C ARG A 89 -2.34 4.09 15.24
N PHE A 90 -1.18 4.44 15.80
CA PHE A 90 -1.11 5.09 17.10
C PHE A 90 -1.89 6.40 17.10
N LEU A 91 -1.74 7.24 16.06
CA LEU A 91 -2.53 8.47 15.94
C LEU A 91 -4.03 8.19 15.94
N ILE A 92 -4.50 7.26 15.09
CA ILE A 92 -5.92 6.94 14.94
C ILE A 92 -6.54 6.41 16.24
N GLU A 93 -5.78 5.63 17.00
CA GLU A 93 -6.25 5.00 18.25
C GLU A 93 -6.23 5.94 19.44
N ASN A 94 -5.27 6.89 19.49
CA ASN A 94 -5.04 7.72 20.68
C ASN A 94 -5.50 9.18 20.50
N PHE A 95 -5.68 9.65 19.26
CA PHE A 95 -6.08 11.03 18.95
C PHE A 95 -7.33 11.07 18.03
N PRO A 96 -8.48 10.57 18.49
CA PRO A 96 -9.69 10.49 17.65
C PRO A 96 -10.29 11.85 17.25
N GLU A 97 -9.89 12.93 17.92
CA GLU A 97 -10.31 14.30 17.60
C GLU A 97 -9.27 15.08 16.77
N SER A 98 -8.19 14.41 16.37
CA SER A 98 -7.14 15.06 15.57
C SER A 98 -7.66 15.50 14.21
N PRO A 99 -7.31 16.72 13.74
CA PRO A 99 -7.64 17.17 12.39
C PRO A 99 -6.97 16.30 11.30
N TYR A 100 -5.98 15.48 11.65
CA TYR A 100 -5.29 14.57 10.75
C TYR A 100 -5.90 13.16 10.71
N LEU A 101 -7.08 12.95 11.31
CA LEU A 101 -7.65 11.60 11.47
C LEU A 101 -7.99 10.92 10.14
N ASP A 102 -8.58 11.66 9.20
CA ASP A 102 -8.93 11.12 7.88
C ASP A 102 -7.68 10.90 7.01
N ASP A 103 -6.74 11.87 6.99
CA ASP A 103 -5.43 11.72 6.36
C ASP A 103 -4.71 10.46 6.85
N ALA A 104 -4.56 10.33 8.16
CA ALA A 104 -3.88 9.19 8.78
C ALA A 104 -4.58 7.86 8.47
N SER A 105 -5.92 7.86 8.43
CA SER A 105 -6.70 6.65 8.11
C SER A 105 -6.50 6.19 6.67
N TYR A 106 -6.48 7.13 5.71
CA TYR A 106 -6.12 6.81 4.32
C TYR A 106 -4.66 6.35 4.20
N ARG A 107 -3.73 7.12 4.80
CA ARG A 107 -2.28 6.83 4.76
C ARG A 107 -1.94 5.49 5.38
N LEU A 108 -2.62 5.08 6.44
CA LEU A 108 -2.47 3.75 7.04
C LEU A 108 -2.77 2.65 6.01
N GLY A 109 -3.92 2.75 5.32
CA GLY A 109 -4.28 1.78 4.28
C GLY A 109 -3.28 1.77 3.12
N PHE A 110 -2.81 2.95 2.70
CA PHE A 110 -1.79 3.08 1.67
C PHE A 110 -0.45 2.46 2.11
N ALA A 111 0.00 2.70 3.35
CA ALA A 111 1.24 2.15 3.88
C ALA A 111 1.21 0.61 3.93
N TYR A 112 0.10 0.00 4.37
CA TYR A 112 -0.09 -1.45 4.29
C TYR A 112 0.01 -1.98 2.87
N PHE A 113 -0.63 -1.31 1.90
CA PHE A 113 -0.54 -1.71 0.50
C PHE A 113 0.90 -1.59 -0.03
N ALA A 114 1.59 -0.49 0.30
CA ALA A 114 2.97 -0.26 -0.11
C ALA A 114 3.96 -1.27 0.50
N ALA A 115 3.70 -1.72 1.75
CA ALA A 115 4.45 -2.77 2.43
C ALA A 115 4.13 -4.18 1.93
N SER A 116 3.06 -4.36 1.13
CA SER A 116 2.61 -5.68 0.74
C SER A 116 3.50 -6.31 -0.33
N PRO A 117 3.83 -7.62 -0.20
CA PRO A 117 4.72 -8.32 -1.12
C PRO A 117 4.06 -8.55 -2.50
N PRO A 118 4.81 -9.06 -3.51
CA PRO A 118 4.25 -9.49 -4.77
C PRO A 118 3.11 -10.52 -4.62
N TYR A 119 2.17 -10.56 -5.58
CA TYR A 119 0.91 -11.32 -5.51
C TYR A 119 1.06 -12.81 -5.22
N TYR A 120 2.18 -13.43 -5.60
CA TYR A 120 2.44 -14.87 -5.41
C TYR A 120 2.94 -15.23 -4.02
N LEU A 121 3.20 -14.26 -3.15
CA LEU A 121 3.54 -14.44 -1.75
C LEU A 121 2.31 -14.29 -0.86
N GLU A 122 2.53 -14.33 0.47
CA GLU A 122 1.48 -14.12 1.46
C GLU A 122 0.88 -12.70 1.33
N GLN A 123 -0.46 -12.57 1.38
CA GLN A 123 -1.15 -11.33 1.08
C GLN A 123 -1.83 -10.65 2.27
N THR A 124 -1.54 -11.06 3.50
CA THR A 124 -2.12 -10.48 4.72
C THR A 124 -2.07 -8.95 4.72
N LYS A 125 -0.92 -8.35 4.34
CA LYS A 125 -0.81 -6.89 4.26
C LYS A 125 -1.71 -6.27 3.19
N THR A 126 -1.96 -6.95 2.08
CA THR A 126 -2.90 -6.46 1.05
C THR A 126 -4.34 -6.55 1.54
N GLU A 127 -4.67 -7.59 2.29
CA GLU A 127 -6.00 -7.77 2.91
C GLU A 127 -6.25 -6.74 3.99
N ASP A 128 -5.26 -6.47 4.86
CA ASP A 128 -5.31 -5.40 5.85
C ASP A 128 -5.48 -4.03 5.19
N ALA A 129 -4.71 -3.74 4.14
CA ALA A 129 -4.86 -2.52 3.36
C ALA A 129 -6.28 -2.36 2.82
N LEU A 130 -6.83 -3.42 2.21
CA LEU A 130 -8.19 -3.42 1.68
C LEU A 130 -9.24 -3.17 2.76
N LYS A 131 -9.11 -3.83 3.91
CA LYS A 131 -10.01 -3.66 5.06
C LYS A 131 -10.01 -2.22 5.56
N ILE A 132 -8.82 -1.63 5.71
CA ILE A 132 -8.65 -0.25 6.20
C ILE A 132 -9.22 0.75 5.18
N ILE A 133 -8.89 0.59 3.90
CA ILE A 133 -9.39 1.47 2.84
C ILE A 133 -10.92 1.41 2.72
N LYS A 134 -11.53 0.22 2.81
CA LYS A 134 -13.00 0.09 2.83
C LYS A 134 -13.61 0.79 4.03
N LYS A 135 -13.01 0.66 5.23
CA LYS A 135 -13.45 1.36 6.43
C LYS A 135 -13.35 2.88 6.24
N PHE A 136 -12.21 3.36 5.72
CA PHE A 136 -11.98 4.77 5.44
C PHE A 136 -13.06 5.37 4.53
N VAL A 137 -13.36 4.70 3.40
CA VAL A 137 -14.37 5.17 2.44
C VAL A 137 -15.77 5.30 3.05
N VAL A 138 -16.11 4.45 4.01
CA VAL A 138 -17.40 4.51 4.72
C VAL A 138 -17.40 5.59 5.80
N GLN A 139 -16.29 5.74 6.52
CA GLN A 139 -16.17 6.66 7.65
C GLN A 139 -15.98 8.10 7.23
N PHE A 140 -15.27 8.34 6.12
CA PHE A 140 -14.92 9.68 5.62
C PHE A 140 -15.34 9.88 4.16
N PRO A 141 -16.66 9.84 3.84
CA PRO A 141 -17.14 9.90 2.45
C PRO A 141 -16.85 11.22 1.74
N GLU A 142 -16.64 12.31 2.48
CA GLU A 142 -16.35 13.66 1.95
C GLU A 142 -14.86 14.00 1.96
N SER A 143 -13.97 13.07 2.38
CA SER A 143 -12.53 13.30 2.42
C SER A 143 -11.97 13.51 1.01
N GLU A 144 -10.99 14.41 0.89
CA GLU A 144 -10.25 14.63 -0.37
C GLU A 144 -9.55 13.37 -0.87
N TRP A 145 -9.25 12.42 0.01
CA TRP A 145 -8.56 11.15 -0.30
C TRP A 145 -9.46 10.07 -0.89
N ILE A 146 -10.78 10.29 -1.04
CA ILE A 146 -11.70 9.26 -1.56
C ILE A 146 -11.28 8.74 -2.94
N GLY A 147 -10.86 9.64 -3.84
CA GLY A 147 -10.39 9.26 -5.17
C GLY A 147 -9.15 8.35 -5.14
N GLU A 148 -8.18 8.69 -4.31
CA GLU A 148 -6.95 7.90 -4.15
C GLU A 148 -7.22 6.58 -3.39
N ALA A 149 -8.09 6.61 -2.39
CA ALA A 149 -8.51 5.42 -1.66
C ALA A 149 -9.15 4.37 -2.59
N ARG A 150 -10.03 4.81 -3.50
CA ARG A 150 -10.62 3.93 -4.53
C ARG A 150 -9.58 3.34 -5.47
N LYS A 151 -8.52 4.09 -5.80
CA LYS A 151 -7.40 3.56 -6.60
C LYS A 151 -6.61 2.48 -5.83
N VAL A 152 -6.37 2.70 -4.52
CA VAL A 152 -5.73 1.69 -3.66
C VAL A 152 -6.61 0.44 -3.53
N GLU A 153 -7.92 0.61 -3.29
CA GLU A 153 -8.88 -0.49 -3.25
C GLU A 153 -8.81 -1.35 -4.51
N LYS A 154 -8.85 -0.70 -5.68
CA LYS A 154 -8.73 -1.39 -6.97
C LYS A 154 -7.41 -2.14 -7.11
N LYS A 155 -6.29 -1.54 -6.71
CA LYS A 155 -4.98 -2.21 -6.74
C LYS A 155 -4.94 -3.43 -5.79
N CYS A 156 -5.58 -3.35 -4.62
CA CYS A 156 -5.73 -4.49 -3.72
C CYS A 156 -6.55 -5.61 -4.38
N PHE A 157 -7.69 -5.26 -4.99
CA PHE A 157 -8.51 -6.23 -5.74
C PHE A 157 -7.73 -6.90 -6.86
N ASP A 158 -6.97 -6.12 -7.64
CA ASP A 158 -6.14 -6.65 -8.73
C ASP A 158 -5.08 -7.63 -8.21
N LYS A 159 -4.43 -7.31 -7.08
CA LYS A 159 -3.38 -8.15 -6.50
C LYS A 159 -3.95 -9.45 -5.91
N LEU A 160 -5.04 -9.37 -5.14
CA LEU A 160 -5.68 -10.52 -4.51
C LEU A 160 -6.32 -11.44 -5.56
N SER A 161 -7.12 -10.88 -6.47
CA SER A 161 -7.76 -11.67 -7.54
C SER A 161 -6.74 -12.33 -8.46
N ARG A 162 -5.59 -11.70 -8.71
CA ARG A 162 -4.51 -12.33 -9.50
C ARG A 162 -3.97 -13.59 -8.81
N LYS A 163 -3.74 -13.54 -7.49
CA LYS A 163 -3.30 -14.71 -6.73
C LYS A 163 -4.30 -15.86 -6.86
N GLU A 164 -5.57 -15.55 -6.60
CA GLU A 164 -6.63 -16.56 -6.67
C GLU A 164 -6.88 -17.08 -8.10
N LEU A 165 -6.74 -16.22 -9.11
CA LEU A 165 -6.83 -16.63 -10.50
C LEU A 165 -5.73 -17.63 -10.89
N GLU A 166 -4.48 -17.37 -10.47
CA GLU A 166 -3.38 -18.31 -10.75
C GLU A 166 -3.55 -19.62 -9.97
N ASN A 167 -4.06 -19.59 -8.75
CA ASN A 167 -4.45 -20.78 -8.00
C ASN A 167 -5.53 -21.58 -8.74
N GLY A 168 -6.62 -20.93 -9.15
CA GLY A 168 -7.69 -21.54 -9.92
C GLY A 168 -7.20 -22.16 -11.23
N LYS A 169 -6.33 -21.46 -11.97
CA LYS A 169 -5.71 -21.98 -13.20
C LYS A 169 -4.82 -23.21 -12.93
N LEU A 170 -4.14 -23.25 -11.79
CA LEU A 170 -3.35 -24.43 -11.40
C LEU A 170 -4.28 -25.65 -11.22
N TYR A 171 -5.37 -25.49 -10.45
CA TYR A 171 -6.36 -26.58 -10.27
C TYR A 171 -7.00 -26.97 -11.60
N PHE A 172 -7.30 -26.02 -12.47
CA PHE A 172 -7.81 -26.30 -13.81
C PHE A 172 -6.84 -27.15 -14.64
N LYS A 173 -5.53 -26.85 -14.62
CA LYS A 173 -4.51 -27.63 -15.31
C LYS A 173 -4.36 -29.04 -14.72
N LEU A 174 -4.60 -29.20 -13.42
CA LEU A 174 -4.62 -30.48 -12.74
C LEU A 174 -5.93 -31.27 -12.94
N GLU A 175 -6.82 -30.77 -13.81
CA GLU A 175 -8.15 -31.33 -14.10
C GLU A 175 -9.08 -31.42 -12.86
N ARG A 176 -8.76 -30.68 -11.81
CA ARG A 176 -9.59 -30.56 -10.61
C ARG A 176 -10.60 -29.43 -10.77
N PHE A 177 -11.54 -29.63 -11.70
CA PHE A 177 -12.44 -28.57 -12.16
C PHE A 177 -13.34 -28.02 -11.04
N ASN A 178 -13.85 -28.86 -10.13
CA ASN A 178 -14.64 -28.40 -8.99
C ASN A 178 -13.84 -27.46 -8.06
N SER A 179 -12.56 -27.77 -7.83
CA SER A 179 -11.71 -26.90 -7.02
C SER A 179 -11.40 -25.59 -7.75
N ALA A 180 -11.11 -25.63 -9.05
CA ALA A 180 -10.88 -24.44 -9.86
C ALA A 180 -12.09 -23.50 -9.88
N GLU A 181 -13.31 -24.08 -10.01
CA GLU A 181 -14.59 -23.35 -9.97
C GLU A 181 -14.74 -22.53 -8.69
N ILE A 182 -14.41 -23.09 -7.52
CA ILE A 182 -14.47 -22.38 -6.23
C ILE A 182 -13.63 -21.10 -6.26
N TYR A 183 -12.38 -21.18 -6.72
CA TYR A 183 -11.50 -20.01 -6.84
C TYR A 183 -12.07 -18.95 -7.78
N PHE A 184 -12.56 -19.35 -8.95
CA PHE A 184 -13.10 -18.40 -9.92
C PHE A 184 -14.37 -17.72 -9.43
N LEU A 185 -15.27 -18.46 -8.79
CA LEU A 185 -16.50 -17.91 -8.20
C LEU A 185 -16.18 -16.93 -7.06
N ASP A 186 -15.19 -17.24 -6.22
CA ASP A 186 -14.76 -16.33 -5.15
C ASP A 186 -14.22 -15.03 -5.73
N ILE A 187 -13.43 -15.07 -6.80
CA ILE A 187 -12.94 -13.85 -7.46
C ILE A 187 -14.11 -12.97 -7.93
N LEU A 188 -15.10 -13.56 -8.61
CA LEU A 188 -16.23 -12.80 -9.13
C LEU A 188 -17.07 -12.17 -8.02
N LYS A 189 -17.16 -12.82 -6.88
CA LYS A 189 -17.88 -12.34 -5.69
C LYS A 189 -17.08 -11.30 -4.91
N SER A 190 -15.82 -11.59 -4.60
CA SER A 190 -15.02 -10.83 -3.64
C SER A 190 -14.31 -9.62 -4.27
N TYR A 191 -14.00 -9.67 -5.58
CA TYR A 191 -13.21 -8.66 -6.28
C TYR A 191 -13.87 -8.15 -7.57
N PRO A 192 -15.14 -7.66 -7.53
CA PRO A 192 -15.95 -7.41 -8.74
C PRO A 192 -15.40 -6.29 -9.65
N SER A 193 -14.56 -5.40 -9.15
CA SER A 193 -13.92 -4.33 -9.93
C SER A 193 -12.47 -4.63 -10.35
N SER A 194 -12.01 -5.87 -10.17
CA SER A 194 -10.67 -6.27 -10.56
C SER A 194 -10.49 -6.26 -12.08
N HIS A 195 -9.28 -5.93 -12.51
CA HIS A 195 -8.84 -6.06 -13.90
C HIS A 195 -8.94 -7.51 -14.44
N TYR A 196 -8.96 -8.50 -13.54
CA TYR A 196 -8.97 -9.93 -13.91
C TYR A 196 -10.36 -10.54 -14.06
N ILE A 197 -11.43 -9.76 -13.95
CA ILE A 197 -12.83 -10.28 -14.01
C ILE A 197 -13.12 -10.97 -15.35
N ASP A 198 -12.79 -10.35 -16.48
CA ASP A 198 -13.06 -10.94 -17.79
C ASP A 198 -12.26 -12.24 -18.02
N GLU A 199 -11.00 -12.26 -17.56
CA GLU A 199 -10.17 -13.48 -17.62
C GLU A 199 -10.75 -14.58 -16.74
N THR A 200 -11.23 -14.23 -15.55
CA THR A 200 -11.86 -15.16 -14.62
C THR A 200 -13.14 -15.74 -15.22
N LYS A 201 -14.05 -14.91 -15.75
CA LYS A 201 -15.27 -15.35 -16.42
C LYS A 201 -14.97 -16.31 -17.57
N TYR A 202 -14.00 -15.95 -18.41
CA TYR A 202 -13.60 -16.79 -19.54
C TYR A 202 -13.06 -18.15 -19.09
N THR A 203 -12.17 -18.18 -18.09
CA THR A 203 -11.56 -19.42 -17.58
C THR A 203 -12.58 -20.27 -16.85
N LEU A 204 -13.53 -19.66 -16.09
CA LEU A 204 -14.65 -20.35 -15.47
C LEU A 204 -15.56 -20.97 -16.50
N ALA A 205 -15.87 -20.28 -17.61
CA ALA A 205 -16.66 -20.86 -18.69
C ALA A 205 -15.99 -22.10 -19.30
N LEU A 206 -14.66 -22.07 -19.48
CA LEU A 206 -13.91 -23.26 -19.91
C LEU A 206 -13.98 -24.38 -18.86
N CYS A 207 -13.94 -24.02 -17.58
CA CYS A 207 -14.08 -24.96 -16.47
C CYS A 207 -15.46 -25.64 -16.51
N TYR A 208 -16.53 -24.89 -16.71
CA TYR A 208 -17.89 -25.41 -16.86
C TYR A 208 -18.03 -26.35 -18.05
N GLN A 209 -17.42 -26.03 -19.20
CA GLN A 209 -17.42 -26.93 -20.36
C GLN A 209 -16.78 -28.30 -20.02
N LYS A 210 -15.66 -28.28 -19.29
CA LYS A 210 -15.00 -29.53 -18.84
C LYS A 210 -15.87 -30.36 -17.87
N GLN A 211 -16.81 -29.71 -17.20
CA GLN A 211 -17.79 -30.35 -16.31
C GLN A 211 -19.13 -30.67 -16.98
N SER A 212 -19.24 -30.47 -18.31
CA SER A 212 -20.50 -30.61 -19.08
C SER A 212 -21.62 -29.65 -18.66
N LYS A 213 -21.30 -28.58 -17.93
CA LYS A 213 -22.20 -27.47 -17.55
C LYS A 213 -22.27 -26.45 -18.69
N ASN A 214 -22.86 -26.85 -19.83
CA ASN A 214 -22.77 -26.07 -21.07
C ASN A 214 -23.60 -24.79 -21.03
N GLU A 215 -24.73 -24.76 -20.34
CA GLU A 215 -25.59 -23.56 -20.30
C GLU A 215 -24.95 -22.47 -19.42
N GLU A 216 -24.36 -22.86 -18.29
CA GLU A 216 -23.60 -21.93 -17.45
C GLU A 216 -22.38 -21.36 -18.19
N ALA A 217 -21.69 -22.20 -18.95
CA ALA A 217 -20.57 -21.77 -19.79
C ALA A 217 -21.03 -20.75 -20.85
N LYS A 218 -22.15 -21.01 -21.55
CA LYS A 218 -22.72 -20.09 -22.55
C LYS A 218 -23.10 -18.76 -21.92
N SER A 219 -23.73 -18.74 -20.74
CA SER A 219 -24.11 -17.53 -20.03
C SER A 219 -22.91 -16.62 -19.79
N LEU A 220 -21.82 -17.14 -19.20
CA LEU A 220 -20.61 -16.37 -18.95
C LEU A 220 -19.93 -15.88 -20.24
N LEU A 221 -19.92 -16.70 -21.29
CA LEU A 221 -19.34 -16.30 -22.58
C LEU A 221 -20.18 -15.21 -23.25
N GLN A 222 -21.52 -15.22 -23.10
CA GLN A 222 -22.40 -14.17 -23.60
C GLN A 222 -22.16 -12.84 -22.88
N GLU A 223 -22.04 -12.85 -21.54
CA GLU A 223 -21.70 -11.66 -20.78
C GLU A 223 -20.37 -11.03 -21.25
N LEU A 224 -19.40 -11.84 -21.67
CA LEU A 224 -18.12 -11.33 -22.17
C LEU A 224 -18.21 -10.66 -23.53
N LEU A 225 -19.24 -10.94 -24.35
CA LEU A 225 -19.42 -10.27 -25.66
C LEU A 225 -19.70 -8.77 -25.50
N ASP A 226 -20.29 -8.35 -24.40
CA ASP A 226 -20.60 -6.94 -24.11
C ASP A 226 -19.35 -6.17 -23.64
N THR A 227 -18.26 -6.87 -23.33
CA THR A 227 -16.99 -6.24 -22.93
C THR A 227 -16.17 -5.83 -24.17
N LYS A 228 -15.35 -4.77 -24.02
CA LYS A 228 -14.48 -4.29 -25.11
C LYS A 228 -13.05 -4.79 -24.91
N GLY A 229 -12.80 -6.09 -25.09
CA GLY A 229 -11.47 -6.60 -24.81
C GLY A 229 -11.14 -7.93 -25.46
N ARG A 230 -9.92 -8.39 -25.25
CA ARG A 230 -9.42 -9.66 -25.81
C ARG A 230 -10.29 -10.88 -25.45
N PHE A 231 -11.02 -10.81 -24.33
CA PHE A 231 -11.86 -11.91 -23.88
C PHE A 231 -13.21 -11.95 -24.59
N ALA A 232 -13.73 -10.83 -25.10
CA ALA A 232 -14.90 -10.81 -25.99
C ALA A 232 -14.65 -11.63 -27.27
N GLU A 233 -13.50 -11.41 -27.92
CA GLU A 233 -13.14 -12.17 -29.12
C GLU A 233 -12.93 -13.66 -28.83
N LYS A 234 -12.30 -13.99 -27.69
CA LYS A 234 -12.14 -15.37 -27.25
C LYS A 234 -13.49 -16.04 -26.96
N ALA A 235 -14.40 -15.32 -26.31
CA ALA A 235 -15.75 -15.80 -25.99
C ALA A 235 -16.56 -16.08 -27.25
N LYS A 236 -16.53 -15.17 -28.24
CA LYS A 236 -17.18 -15.36 -29.55
C LYS A 236 -16.72 -16.64 -30.23
N LYS A 237 -15.38 -16.85 -30.28
CA LYS A 237 -14.81 -18.08 -30.86
C LYS A 237 -15.22 -19.34 -30.09
N GLN A 238 -15.30 -19.25 -28.76
CA GLN A 238 -15.66 -20.41 -27.93
C GLN A 238 -17.13 -20.75 -28.01
N LEU A 239 -18.04 -19.75 -28.09
CA LEU A 239 -19.47 -19.97 -28.32
C LEU A 239 -19.73 -20.68 -29.65
N GLY A 240 -18.95 -20.38 -30.71
CA GLY A 240 -19.05 -21.09 -31.99
C GLY A 240 -18.76 -22.59 -31.93
N LYS A 241 -18.02 -23.05 -30.90
CA LYS A 241 -17.72 -24.48 -30.69
C LYS A 241 -18.77 -25.21 -29.83
N LEU A 242 -19.66 -24.47 -29.17
CA LEU A 242 -20.73 -25.00 -28.32
C LEU A 242 -22.07 -25.12 -29.09
N ARG A 243 -22.06 -24.73 -30.34
CA ARG A 243 -23.16 -24.96 -31.29
C ARG A 243 -22.99 -26.33 -31.93
#